data_eb2e2e8d83fc575e6a6de3e5d30230a0
#
_entry.id   eb2e2e8d83fc575e6a6de3e5d30230a0
#
_cell.length_a   1.000
_cell.length_b   1.000
_cell.length_c   1.000
_cell.angle_alpha   90.00
_cell.angle_beta   90.00
_cell.angle_gamma   90.00
#
_symmetry.space_group_name_H-M   'P 1'
#
loop_
_entity.id
_entity.type
_entity.pdbx_description
1 polymer ?
#
loop_
_entity_poly.entity_id
_entity_poly.type
_entity_poly.pdbx_seq_one_letter_code
_entity_poly.pdbx_strand_id
1 'polypeptide(L)'
;MTELYSTEILRWTTRIPHTERLEVADATVVKTSRICGSRITADAMFTEGRISAFGQEVKACALGQATAAIVGQNVLGLNEAELSDIAERFRHMVKTGEADFPEKWKELALLSPVKDHPGRHGSVMLPFDMLEALFIESRDA
;
A
#
# COMPACT_ATOMS: atom_id res chain seq x y z
N MET A 1 -20.09 13.60 -9.45
CA MET A 1 -18.77 13.25 -9.99
C MET A 1 -17.81 12.93 -8.87
N THR A 2 -17.12 11.80 -8.97
CA THR A 2 -16.17 11.39 -7.93
C THR A 2 -14.87 12.15 -8.11
N GLU A 3 -14.41 12.82 -7.08
CA GLU A 3 -13.18 13.61 -7.11
C GLU A 3 -11.97 12.75 -6.78
N LEU A 4 -10.86 12.95 -7.52
CA LEU A 4 -9.61 12.26 -7.25
C LEU A 4 -9.05 12.60 -5.87
N TYR A 5 -9.13 13.88 -5.48
CA TYR A 5 -8.68 14.36 -4.17
C TYR A 5 -9.87 14.69 -3.29
N SER A 6 -10.72 13.68 -3.03
CA SER A 6 -11.89 13.86 -2.17
C SER A 6 -11.47 14.16 -0.72
N THR A 7 -12.41 14.65 0.08
CA THR A 7 -12.19 14.90 1.49
C THR A 7 -11.77 13.63 2.21
N GLU A 8 -12.38 12.49 1.86
CA GLU A 8 -12.04 11.19 2.45
C GLU A 8 -10.59 10.79 2.12
N ILE A 9 -10.17 10.97 0.86
CA ILE A 9 -8.79 10.68 0.46
C ILE A 9 -7.82 11.56 1.26
N LEU A 10 -8.11 12.86 1.35
CA LEU A 10 -7.22 13.79 2.07
C LEU A 10 -7.15 13.47 3.57
N ARG A 11 -8.23 12.99 4.17
CA ARG A 11 -8.21 12.55 5.57
C ARG A 11 -7.28 11.38 5.77
N TRP A 12 -7.26 10.43 4.83
CA TRP A 12 -6.37 9.28 4.92
C TRP A 12 -4.89 9.66 4.92
N THR A 13 -4.52 10.74 4.22
CA THR A 13 -3.11 11.17 4.17
C THR A 13 -2.55 11.53 5.54
N THR A 14 -3.40 11.85 6.52
CA THR A 14 -2.97 12.20 7.87
C THR A 14 -2.99 11.02 8.83
N ARG A 15 -3.26 9.80 8.33
CA ARG A 15 -3.47 8.61 9.16
C ARG A 15 -2.51 7.48 8.84
N ILE A 16 -1.35 7.77 8.25
CA ILE A 16 -0.38 6.74 7.93
C ILE A 16 0.13 6.12 9.24
N PRO A 17 -0.11 4.81 9.46
CA PRO A 17 0.34 4.15 10.69
C PRO A 17 1.75 3.61 10.53
N HIS A 18 2.32 3.13 11.62
CA HIS A 18 3.61 2.43 11.66
C HIS A 18 4.76 3.26 11.07
N THR A 19 4.79 4.56 11.37
CA THR A 19 5.77 5.47 10.79
C THR A 19 7.14 5.44 11.45
N GLU A 20 7.33 4.57 12.45
CA GLU A 20 8.64 4.36 13.06
C GLU A 20 9.29 3.13 12.45
N ARG A 21 10.50 3.30 11.89
CA ARG A 21 11.29 2.20 11.35
C ARG A 21 11.61 1.19 12.45
N LEU A 22 11.63 -0.09 12.11
CA LEU A 22 11.99 -1.14 13.07
C LEU A 22 13.51 -1.16 13.26
N GLU A 23 13.96 -1.35 14.52
CA GLU A 23 15.39 -1.50 14.80
C GLU A 23 15.91 -2.86 14.33
N VAL A 24 15.04 -3.88 14.41
CA VAL A 24 15.36 -5.24 13.96
C VAL A 24 14.25 -5.67 13.01
N ALA A 25 14.64 -6.19 11.85
CA ALA A 25 13.68 -6.62 10.83
C ALA A 25 14.16 -7.87 10.13
N ASP A 26 13.21 -8.72 9.72
CA ASP A 26 13.51 -9.88 8.87
C ASP A 26 13.70 -9.44 7.42
N ALA A 27 13.06 -8.35 7.02
CA ALA A 27 13.17 -7.81 5.67
C ALA A 27 13.07 -6.28 5.71
N THR A 28 13.83 -5.64 4.83
CA THR A 28 13.78 -4.19 4.62
C THR A 28 13.86 -3.94 3.12
N VAL A 29 12.95 -3.10 2.61
CA VAL A 29 12.92 -2.76 1.18
C VAL A 29 12.73 -1.27 0.97
N VAL A 30 13.17 -0.82 -0.20
CA VAL A 30 12.91 0.54 -0.69
C VAL A 30 12.27 0.40 -2.06
N LYS A 31 11.10 1.01 -2.25
CA LYS A 31 10.41 1.02 -3.54
C LYS A 31 10.12 2.46 -3.95
N THR A 32 10.32 2.74 -5.24
CA THR A 32 10.11 4.08 -5.80
C THR A 32 9.18 4.00 -7.00
N SER A 33 8.43 5.09 -7.21
CA SER A 33 7.67 5.31 -8.43
C SER A 33 8.40 6.34 -9.25
N ARG A 34 8.84 5.97 -10.47
CA ARG A 34 9.66 6.84 -11.32
C ARG A 34 8.95 8.10 -11.79
N ILE A 35 7.64 8.00 -12.06
CA ILE A 35 6.89 9.10 -12.66
C ILE A 35 6.70 10.24 -11.68
N CYS A 36 6.30 9.94 -10.44
CA CYS A 36 6.00 10.98 -9.45
C CYS A 36 7.04 11.08 -8.33
N GLY A 37 8.13 10.31 -8.40
CA GLY A 37 9.21 10.38 -7.42
C GLY A 37 8.84 9.90 -6.03
N SER A 38 7.72 9.21 -5.88
CA SER A 38 7.31 8.64 -4.59
C SER A 38 8.24 7.52 -4.17
N ARG A 39 8.47 7.39 -2.86
CA ARG A 39 9.33 6.36 -2.31
C ARG A 39 8.79 5.88 -0.97
N ILE A 40 8.81 4.56 -0.77
CA ILE A 40 8.51 3.95 0.53
C ILE A 40 9.70 3.10 0.95
N THR A 41 10.17 3.33 2.17
CA THR A 41 11.15 2.47 2.83
C THR A 41 10.41 1.74 3.93
N ALA A 42 10.51 0.41 3.99
CA ALA A 42 9.73 -0.36 4.94
C ALA A 42 10.50 -1.55 5.50
N ASP A 43 10.19 -1.86 6.75
CA ASP A 43 10.73 -3.00 7.48
C ASP A 43 9.59 -3.88 7.94
N ALA A 44 9.83 -5.19 7.98
CA ALA A 44 8.86 -6.13 8.54
C ALA A 44 9.53 -7.28 9.28
N MET A 45 8.84 -7.78 10.29
CA MET A 45 9.13 -9.07 10.90
C MET A 45 7.98 -10.01 10.57
N PHE A 46 8.29 -11.28 10.44
CA PHE A 46 7.32 -12.32 10.06
C PHE A 46 7.25 -13.40 11.13
N THR A 47 6.04 -13.88 11.40
CA THR A 47 5.80 -15.02 12.27
C THR A 47 4.81 -15.93 11.57
N GLU A 48 5.23 -17.17 11.31
CA GLU A 48 4.39 -18.17 10.64
C GLU A 48 3.82 -17.67 9.30
N GLY A 49 4.66 -16.96 8.53
CA GLY A 49 4.27 -16.46 7.21
C GLY A 49 3.40 -15.21 7.22
N ARG A 50 3.19 -14.61 8.40
CA ARG A 50 2.38 -13.39 8.55
C ARG A 50 3.24 -12.25 9.06
N ILE A 51 2.93 -11.04 8.62
CA ILE A 51 3.62 -9.85 9.12
C ILE A 51 3.26 -9.64 10.58
N SER A 52 4.26 -9.69 11.47
CA SER A 52 4.06 -9.55 12.91
C SER A 52 4.50 -8.19 13.45
N ALA A 53 5.38 -7.48 12.71
CA ALA A 53 5.78 -6.11 13.02
C ALA A 53 6.07 -5.40 11.72
N PHE A 54 5.83 -4.09 11.69
CA PHE A 54 5.95 -3.31 10.47
C PHE A 54 6.34 -1.87 10.80
N GLY A 55 7.24 -1.31 10.00
CA GLY A 55 7.62 0.10 10.07
C GLY A 55 7.80 0.65 8.66
N GLN A 56 7.42 1.91 8.44
CA GLN A 56 7.55 2.50 7.11
C GLN A 56 7.85 3.99 7.16
N GLU A 57 8.55 4.44 6.14
CA GLU A 57 8.77 5.85 5.88
C GLU A 57 8.22 6.11 4.48
N VAL A 58 7.19 6.96 4.40
CA VAL A 58 6.44 7.21 3.15
C VAL A 58 6.72 8.62 2.67
N LYS A 59 7.31 8.74 1.47
CA LYS A 59 7.50 10.01 0.78
C LYS A 59 6.76 9.92 -0.54
N ALA A 60 5.50 10.37 -0.53
CA ALA A 60 4.61 10.17 -1.67
C ALA A 60 3.67 11.35 -1.85
N CYS A 61 3.05 11.42 -3.02
CA CYS A 61 1.96 12.35 -3.25
C CYS A 61 0.73 11.94 -2.40
N ALA A 62 -0.26 12.82 -2.32
CA ALA A 62 -1.45 12.57 -1.50
C ALA A 62 -2.10 11.21 -1.77
N LEU A 63 -2.18 10.80 -3.04
CA LEU A 63 -2.80 9.52 -3.40
C LEU A 63 -2.00 8.33 -2.90
N GLY A 64 -0.67 8.38 -3.03
CA GLY A 64 0.20 7.34 -2.50
C GLY A 64 0.16 7.29 -0.98
N GLN A 65 0.10 8.45 -0.33
CA GLN A 65 -0.05 8.53 1.13
C GLN A 65 -1.36 7.90 1.58
N ALA A 66 -2.47 8.19 0.89
CA ALA A 66 -3.78 7.62 1.23
C ALA A 66 -3.76 6.09 1.09
N THR A 67 -3.19 5.57 -0.01
CA THR A 67 -3.06 4.13 -0.20
C THR A 67 -2.22 3.50 0.91
N ALA A 68 -1.08 4.12 1.24
CA ALA A 68 -0.20 3.63 2.31
C ALA A 68 -0.91 3.59 3.66
N ALA A 69 -1.75 4.58 3.94
CA ALA A 69 -2.51 4.63 5.19
C ALA A 69 -3.55 3.51 5.26
N ILE A 70 -4.32 3.31 4.19
CA ILE A 70 -5.35 2.26 4.15
C ILE A 70 -4.72 0.87 4.24
N VAL A 71 -3.68 0.63 3.45
CA VAL A 71 -2.96 -0.64 3.46
C VAL A 71 -2.32 -0.88 4.83
N GLY A 72 -1.67 0.16 5.37
CA GLY A 72 -0.98 0.07 6.66
C GLY A 72 -1.88 -0.32 7.83
N GLN A 73 -3.15 0.08 7.81
CA GLN A 73 -4.10 -0.31 8.85
C GLN A 73 -4.33 -1.82 8.91
N ASN A 74 -4.12 -2.50 7.80
CA ASN A 74 -4.43 -3.92 7.68
C ASN A 74 -3.19 -4.79 7.53
N VAL A 75 -2.00 -4.22 7.73
CA VAL A 75 -0.75 -4.91 7.42
C VAL A 75 -0.40 -5.99 8.43
N LEU A 76 -0.69 -5.77 9.73
CA LEU A 76 -0.36 -6.77 10.75
C LEU A 76 -1.26 -7.99 10.63
N GLY A 77 -0.65 -9.15 10.58
CA GLY A 77 -1.35 -10.42 10.38
C GLY A 77 -1.56 -10.81 8.92
N LEU A 78 -1.14 -9.97 8.00
CA LEU A 78 -1.29 -10.23 6.56
C LEU A 78 -0.33 -11.33 6.10
N ASN A 79 -0.85 -12.31 5.34
CA ASN A 79 -0.01 -13.31 4.69
C ASN A 79 0.10 -13.02 3.19
N GLU A 80 0.97 -13.74 2.51
CA GLU A 80 1.24 -13.49 1.09
C GLU A 80 0.03 -13.77 0.19
N ALA A 81 -0.75 -14.79 0.50
CA ALA A 81 -1.93 -15.13 -0.30
C ALA A 81 -3.00 -14.03 -0.20
N GLU A 82 -3.24 -13.52 0.99
CA GLU A 82 -4.16 -12.41 1.20
C GLU A 82 -3.69 -11.17 0.48
N LEU A 83 -2.39 -10.87 0.58
CA LEU A 83 -1.80 -9.72 -0.12
C LEU A 83 -1.99 -9.84 -1.62
N SER A 84 -1.71 -11.01 -2.19
CA SER A 84 -1.85 -11.22 -3.64
C SER A 84 -3.27 -11.00 -4.11
N ASP A 85 -4.26 -11.48 -3.35
CA ASP A 85 -5.67 -11.30 -3.69
C ASP A 85 -6.04 -9.80 -3.69
N ILE A 86 -5.69 -9.08 -2.65
CA ILE A 86 -6.03 -7.67 -2.54
C ILE A 86 -5.29 -6.84 -3.59
N ALA A 87 -4.01 -7.13 -3.83
CA ALA A 87 -3.22 -6.44 -4.84
C ALA A 87 -3.82 -6.62 -6.24
N GLU A 88 -4.27 -7.83 -6.58
CA GLU A 88 -4.93 -8.10 -7.87
C GLU A 88 -6.24 -7.32 -8.01
N ARG A 89 -7.06 -7.30 -6.96
CA ARG A 89 -8.30 -6.52 -6.95
C ARG A 89 -8.03 -5.04 -7.10
N PHE A 90 -6.97 -4.54 -6.46
CA PHE A 90 -6.59 -3.14 -6.55
C PHE A 90 -6.10 -2.80 -7.96
N ARG A 91 -5.25 -3.64 -8.57
CA ARG A 91 -4.79 -3.45 -9.95
C ARG A 91 -5.97 -3.41 -10.92
N HIS A 92 -6.94 -4.30 -10.73
CA HIS A 92 -8.15 -4.33 -11.55
C HIS A 92 -8.91 -3.00 -11.46
N MET A 93 -9.11 -2.49 -10.23
CA MET A 93 -9.79 -1.22 -10.02
C MET A 93 -9.03 -0.05 -10.66
N VAL A 94 -7.71 -0.03 -10.53
CA VAL A 94 -6.88 1.03 -11.12
C VAL A 94 -7.01 1.07 -12.64
N LYS A 95 -7.21 -0.09 -13.27
CA LYS A 95 -7.38 -0.18 -14.73
C LYS A 95 -8.80 0.09 -15.19
N THR A 96 -9.79 -0.38 -14.46
CA THR A 96 -11.19 -0.41 -14.92
C THR A 96 -12.11 0.54 -14.16
N GLY A 97 -11.72 0.99 -12.98
CA GLY A 97 -12.57 1.77 -12.09
C GLY A 97 -13.54 0.92 -11.28
N GLU A 98 -13.54 -0.41 -11.49
CA GLU A 98 -14.45 -1.32 -10.78
C GLU A 98 -13.82 -1.78 -9.48
N ALA A 99 -14.49 -1.50 -8.36
CA ALA A 99 -14.02 -1.87 -7.03
C ALA A 99 -14.75 -3.11 -6.53
N ASP A 100 -13.99 -4.11 -6.06
CA ASP A 100 -14.53 -5.32 -5.47
C ASP A 100 -13.59 -5.78 -4.36
N PHE A 101 -13.84 -5.30 -3.14
CA PHE A 101 -12.99 -5.59 -1.99
C PHE A 101 -13.76 -6.23 -0.85
N PRO A 102 -13.10 -7.14 -0.09
CA PRO A 102 -13.66 -7.59 1.18
C PRO A 102 -13.90 -6.41 2.12
N GLU A 103 -14.80 -6.57 3.09
CA GLU A 103 -15.18 -5.51 4.01
C GLU A 103 -13.99 -4.81 4.67
N LYS A 104 -13.00 -5.58 5.09
CA LYS A 104 -11.78 -5.05 5.74
C LYS A 104 -11.00 -4.08 4.85
N TRP A 105 -11.12 -4.19 3.54
CA TRP A 105 -10.36 -3.42 2.56
C TRP A 105 -11.22 -2.44 1.75
N LYS A 106 -12.44 -2.22 2.17
CA LYS A 106 -13.43 -1.45 1.39
C LYS A 106 -13.00 -0.01 1.10
N GLU A 107 -12.20 0.60 1.97
CA GLU A 107 -11.74 1.98 1.80
C GLU A 107 -10.87 2.16 0.55
N LEU A 108 -10.27 1.08 0.05
CA LEU A 108 -9.49 1.14 -1.20
C LEU A 108 -10.34 1.60 -2.39
N ALA A 109 -11.66 1.41 -2.32
CA ALA A 109 -12.58 1.86 -3.37
C ALA A 109 -12.58 3.38 -3.55
N LEU A 110 -12.16 4.13 -2.53
CA LEU A 110 -12.02 5.59 -2.63
C LEU A 110 -11.05 6.01 -3.73
N LEU A 111 -10.14 5.13 -4.11
CA LEU A 111 -9.12 5.41 -5.12
C LEU A 111 -9.57 5.07 -6.55
N SER A 112 -10.81 4.65 -6.74
CA SER A 112 -11.33 4.30 -8.08
C SER A 112 -11.17 5.40 -9.12
N PRO A 113 -11.26 6.71 -8.80
CA PRO A 113 -11.08 7.77 -9.80
C PRO A 113 -9.69 7.81 -10.42
N VAL A 114 -8.70 7.13 -9.82
CA VAL A 114 -7.33 7.11 -10.35
C VAL A 114 -7.25 6.40 -11.72
N LYS A 115 -8.28 5.63 -12.07
CA LYS A 115 -8.38 4.98 -13.38
C LYS A 115 -8.06 5.95 -14.52
N ASP A 116 -8.57 7.18 -14.44
CA ASP A 116 -8.44 8.18 -15.49
C ASP A 116 -7.15 9.00 -15.39
N HIS A 117 -6.25 8.63 -14.47
CA HIS A 117 -5.01 9.35 -14.22
C HIS A 117 -3.81 8.40 -14.26
N PRO A 118 -3.40 7.93 -15.48
CA PRO A 118 -2.32 6.94 -15.61
C PRO A 118 -1.01 7.34 -14.94
N GLY A 119 -0.71 8.64 -14.89
CA GLY A 119 0.50 9.14 -14.24
C GLY A 119 0.53 8.90 -12.73
N ARG A 120 -0.59 8.55 -12.11
CA ARG A 120 -0.70 8.29 -10.68
C ARG A 120 -0.79 6.79 -10.35
N HIS A 121 -0.91 5.93 -11.36
CA HIS A 121 -1.07 4.49 -11.12
C HIS A 121 0.12 3.90 -10.36
N GLY A 122 1.34 4.29 -10.70
CA GLY A 122 2.53 3.80 -10.01
C GLY A 122 2.56 4.21 -8.54
N SER A 123 2.16 5.44 -8.24
CA SER A 123 2.17 5.93 -6.87
C SER A 123 1.16 5.22 -5.97
N VAL A 124 -0.07 4.99 -6.47
CA VAL A 124 -1.08 4.30 -5.66
C VAL A 124 -0.77 2.81 -5.50
N MET A 125 -0.07 2.20 -6.46
CA MET A 125 0.35 0.80 -6.37
C MET A 125 1.57 0.60 -5.46
N LEU A 126 2.32 1.65 -5.19
CA LEU A 126 3.60 1.55 -4.49
C LEU A 126 3.52 0.80 -3.14
N PRO A 127 2.51 1.03 -2.28
CA PRO A 127 2.40 0.26 -1.03
C PRO A 127 2.25 -1.24 -1.25
N PHE A 128 1.55 -1.66 -2.30
CA PHE A 128 1.43 -3.07 -2.64
C PHE A 128 2.74 -3.65 -3.17
N ASP A 129 3.42 -2.91 -4.04
CA ASP A 129 4.73 -3.32 -4.55
C ASP A 129 5.73 -3.48 -3.41
N MET A 130 5.71 -2.58 -2.43
CA MET A 130 6.55 -2.65 -1.25
C MET A 130 6.27 -3.91 -0.44
N LEU A 131 4.99 -4.21 -0.17
CA LEU A 131 4.62 -5.40 0.60
C LEU A 131 5.01 -6.68 -0.12
N GLU A 132 4.77 -6.76 -1.43
CA GLU A 132 5.19 -7.91 -2.22
C GLU A 132 6.70 -8.12 -2.13
N ALA A 133 7.47 -7.03 -2.20
CA ALA A 133 8.92 -7.10 -2.07
C ALA A 133 9.36 -7.57 -0.69
N LEU A 134 8.66 -7.17 0.38
CA LEU A 134 8.97 -7.62 1.73
C LEU A 134 8.81 -9.14 1.87
N PHE A 135 7.73 -9.70 1.32
CA PHE A 135 7.54 -11.16 1.36
C PHE A 135 8.62 -11.89 0.57
N ILE A 136 9.02 -11.37 -0.59
CA ILE A 136 10.08 -11.94 -1.39
C ILE A 136 11.41 -11.89 -0.62
N GLU A 137 11.75 -10.74 -0.07
CA GLU A 137 12.99 -10.55 0.70
C GLU A 137 13.05 -11.47 1.91
N SER A 138 11.94 -11.70 2.58
CA SER A 138 11.88 -12.57 3.76
C SER A 138 12.20 -14.03 3.43
N ARG A 139 11.88 -14.47 2.20
CA ARG A 139 12.19 -15.84 1.75
C ARG A 139 13.68 -16.02 1.43
N ASP A 140 14.33 -14.94 1.05
CA ASP A 140 15.74 -14.95 0.67
C ASP A 140 16.68 -14.76 1.86
N ALA A 141 16.12 -14.46 3.04
CA ALA A 141 16.89 -14.20 4.25
C ALA A 141 17.38 -15.49 4.90
#